data_415ebcebbe339176c84d9cdb598ed96e
#
_entry.id   415ebcebbe339176c84d9cdb598ed96e
#
_cell.length_a   1.000
_cell.length_b   1.000
_cell.length_c   1.000
_cell.angle_alpha   90.00
_cell.angle_beta   90.00
_cell.angle_gamma   90.00
#
_symmetry.space_group_name_H-M   'P 1'
#
loop_
_entity.id
_entity.type
_entity.pdbx_description
1 polymer ?
#
loop_
_entity_poly.entity_id
_entity_poly.type
_entity_poly.pdbx_seq_one_letter_code
_entity_poly.pdbx_strand_id
1 'polypeptide(L)'
;SDQDIGSSIKFCYLAEGQVDFYPRTSPTMEWDIAAGHSILKAAGGNIVSSSGFEMRYGKENFKNRNFLAYGLTDNLPCQFLLNLSNTNNKKYEIDLTLGVKALNKKELVAFPTETVYGIGAIGNSKKAIKSIYSAKNRPLHNPLIAHTYNKKEAEKYVQFTDIAHKLTNKFWPGPLTIILQTKKNNISNILSQNKSSLAIRVPSHPVAMDLLERIKIPVLAPSANKSGGVSPTTAKHVIDDFGPNFKGEGWKLSKIIDYGFCEVGIESTVVDCRGENPIILRHGYITTEMIINVIKTKVLDVKSNKELISPGLFKSHYSPNANVYLNQKSNMKNSGWLIFGETPKSLQKKQNLFNLSPNKNLI
;
A
#
# COMPACT_ATOMS: atom_id res chain seq x y z
N SER A 1 25.93 -5.75 18.56
CA SER A 1 26.19 -6.91 19.45
C SER A 1 24.87 -7.54 19.81
N ASP A 2 24.75 -8.87 19.60
CA ASP A 2 23.59 -9.63 20.02
C ASP A 2 23.58 -9.74 21.55
N GLN A 3 22.51 -9.22 22.18
CA GLN A 3 22.28 -9.38 23.61
C GLN A 3 21.08 -10.28 23.83
N ASP A 4 21.28 -11.40 24.52
CA ASP A 4 20.19 -12.31 24.90
C ASP A 4 19.55 -11.80 26.21
N ILE A 5 18.49 -10.98 26.06
CA ILE A 5 17.80 -10.34 27.16
C ILE A 5 16.37 -10.86 27.21
N GLY A 6 15.95 -11.40 28.37
CA GLY A 6 14.56 -11.81 28.60
C GLY A 6 13.62 -10.62 28.80
N SER A 7 12.30 -10.88 28.68
CA SER A 7 11.25 -9.92 29.06
C SER A 7 11.07 -8.68 28.16
N SER A 8 10.07 -7.84 28.49
CA SER A 8 9.71 -6.58 27.82
C SER A 8 10.72 -5.43 28.01
N ILE A 9 11.74 -5.62 28.85
CA ILE A 9 12.81 -4.63 29.09
C ILE A 9 13.55 -4.24 27.79
N LYS A 10 13.53 -5.08 26.77
CA LYS A 10 14.09 -4.83 25.43
C LYS A 10 13.54 -3.55 24.81
N PHE A 11 12.26 -3.25 25.05
CA PHE A 11 11.63 -2.03 24.54
C PHE A 11 12.16 -0.76 25.24
N CYS A 12 12.59 -0.89 26.50
CA CYS A 12 13.23 0.21 27.22
C CYS A 12 14.61 0.50 26.62
N TYR A 13 15.41 -0.53 26.35
CA TYR A 13 16.72 -0.37 25.71
C TYR A 13 16.62 0.26 24.30
N LEU A 14 15.58 -0.09 23.53
CA LEU A 14 15.29 0.57 22.27
C LEU A 14 14.90 2.04 22.47
N ALA A 15 14.07 2.32 23.48
CA ALA A 15 13.62 3.68 23.81
C ALA A 15 14.77 4.58 24.29
N GLU A 16 15.75 4.00 24.99
CA GLU A 16 16.96 4.68 25.46
C GLU A 16 18.06 4.79 24.41
N GLY A 17 17.87 4.17 23.22
CA GLY A 17 18.87 4.16 22.15
C GLY A 17 20.10 3.28 22.43
N GLN A 18 20.00 2.36 23.39
CA GLN A 18 21.07 1.40 23.70
C GLN A 18 21.18 0.29 22.65
N VAL A 19 20.07 -0.01 21.94
CA VAL A 19 19.98 -0.93 20.81
C VAL A 19 19.11 -0.32 19.73
N ASP A 20 19.35 -0.66 18.46
CA ASP A 20 18.64 -0.09 17.33
C ASP A 20 17.39 -0.86 16.97
N PHE A 21 17.46 -2.23 17.04
CA PHE A 21 16.43 -3.12 16.54
C PHE A 21 16.22 -4.34 17.42
N TYR A 22 14.96 -4.78 17.53
CA TYR A 22 14.55 -6.04 18.15
C TYR A 22 13.61 -6.82 17.21
N PRO A 23 14.11 -7.78 16.43
CA PRO A 23 13.29 -8.66 15.63
C PRO A 23 12.69 -9.78 16.50
N ARG A 24 11.41 -10.08 16.30
CA ARG A 24 10.72 -11.19 16.95
C ARG A 24 10.11 -12.13 15.93
N THR A 25 10.62 -13.36 15.90
CA THR A 25 10.22 -14.44 14.98
C THR A 25 9.41 -15.54 15.63
N SER A 26 9.26 -15.50 16.97
CA SER A 26 8.45 -16.44 17.73
C SER A 26 7.13 -15.81 18.18
N PRO A 27 6.05 -16.60 18.32
CA PRO A 27 4.75 -16.09 18.73
C PRO A 27 4.81 -15.35 20.07
N THR A 28 4.08 -14.25 20.19
CA THR A 28 3.82 -13.51 21.43
C THR A 28 2.36 -13.15 21.49
N MET A 29 1.90 -12.71 22.65
CA MET A 29 0.55 -12.20 22.84
C MET A 29 0.59 -10.67 22.87
N GLU A 30 -0.55 -10.05 22.63
CA GLU A 30 -0.64 -8.57 22.64
C GLU A 30 -0.20 -7.94 23.96
N TRP A 31 -0.54 -8.56 25.07
CA TRP A 31 -0.17 -8.09 26.41
C TRP A 31 1.33 -8.20 26.70
N ASP A 32 2.08 -9.05 25.97
CA ASP A 32 3.53 -9.16 26.12
C ASP A 32 4.25 -7.92 25.57
N ILE A 33 3.62 -7.15 24.68
CA ILE A 33 4.26 -6.06 23.98
C ILE A 33 3.56 -4.70 24.16
N ALA A 34 2.29 -4.64 24.58
CA ALA A 34 1.50 -3.41 24.57
C ALA A 34 2.12 -2.28 25.39
N ALA A 35 2.57 -2.58 26.61
CA ALA A 35 3.22 -1.59 27.47
C ALA A 35 4.56 -1.12 26.88
N GLY A 36 5.39 -2.06 26.44
CA GLY A 36 6.68 -1.75 25.78
C GLY A 36 6.51 -0.95 24.50
N HIS A 37 5.48 -1.24 23.70
CA HIS A 37 5.16 -0.48 22.49
C HIS A 37 4.79 0.98 22.82
N SER A 38 4.01 1.21 23.87
CA SER A 38 3.64 2.56 24.30
C SER A 38 4.87 3.38 24.74
N ILE A 39 5.78 2.76 25.48
CA ILE A 39 7.05 3.40 25.92
C ILE A 39 7.91 3.73 24.69
N LEU A 40 8.09 2.75 23.81
CA LEU A 40 8.90 2.89 22.61
C LEU A 40 8.35 3.98 21.68
N LYS A 41 7.03 4.04 21.49
CA LYS A 41 6.37 5.06 20.67
C LYS A 41 6.51 6.47 21.27
N ALA A 42 6.44 6.61 22.58
CA ALA A 42 6.68 7.88 23.28
C ALA A 42 8.13 8.37 23.08
N ALA A 43 9.09 7.46 22.95
CA ALA A 43 10.51 7.77 22.67
C ALA A 43 10.81 7.97 21.17
N GLY A 44 9.80 7.92 20.28
CA GLY A 44 9.97 8.12 18.83
C GLY A 44 10.25 6.87 18.02
N GLY A 45 10.32 5.68 18.65
CA GLY A 45 10.40 4.38 17.99
C GLY A 45 9.03 3.79 17.68
N ASN A 46 8.99 2.55 17.18
CA ASN A 46 7.73 1.86 16.86
C ASN A 46 7.90 0.33 16.82
N ILE A 47 6.78 -0.38 16.73
CA ILE A 47 6.72 -1.82 16.39
C ILE A 47 5.95 -2.00 15.10
N VAL A 48 6.55 -2.69 14.14
CA VAL A 48 5.94 -2.98 12.83
C VAL A 48 5.89 -4.48 12.57
N SER A 49 4.86 -4.91 11.85
CA SER A 49 4.74 -6.27 11.35
C SER A 49 5.79 -6.59 10.29
N SER A 50 5.88 -7.84 9.85
CA SER A 50 6.73 -8.27 8.73
C SER A 50 6.39 -7.58 7.40
N SER A 51 5.22 -6.98 7.26
CA SER A 51 4.83 -6.15 6.10
C SER A 51 5.11 -4.66 6.29
N GLY A 52 5.79 -4.27 7.36
CA GLY A 52 6.16 -2.88 7.62
C GLY A 52 5.05 -2.02 8.24
N PHE A 53 3.91 -2.64 8.57
CA PHE A 53 2.78 -1.92 9.17
C PHE A 53 2.91 -1.81 10.69
N GLU A 54 2.51 -0.68 11.26
CA GLU A 54 2.47 -0.51 12.71
C GLU A 54 1.63 -1.62 13.36
N MET A 55 2.14 -2.18 14.46
CA MET A 55 1.46 -3.25 15.20
C MET A 55 0.11 -2.76 15.73
N ARG A 56 -0.94 -3.56 15.47
CA ARG A 56 -2.30 -3.30 15.95
C ARG A 56 -2.66 -4.23 17.09
N TYR A 57 -3.62 -3.79 17.90
CA TYR A 57 -4.15 -4.50 19.04
C TYR A 57 -5.64 -4.81 18.84
N GLY A 58 -6.15 -5.83 19.56
CA GLY A 58 -7.51 -6.33 19.38
C GLY A 58 -7.65 -7.38 18.29
N LYS A 59 -6.54 -8.08 17.95
CA LYS A 59 -6.54 -9.18 16.97
C LYS A 59 -7.32 -10.38 17.48
N GLU A 60 -7.83 -11.19 16.55
CA GLU A 60 -8.41 -12.49 16.89
C GLU A 60 -7.40 -13.34 17.68
N ASN A 61 -7.83 -13.90 18.81
CA ASN A 61 -7.00 -14.64 19.76
C ASN A 61 -5.81 -13.86 20.34
N PHE A 62 -5.76 -12.54 20.22
CA PHE A 62 -4.71 -11.65 20.76
C PHE A 62 -3.27 -12.07 20.41
N LYS A 63 -3.07 -12.82 19.34
CA LYS A 63 -1.77 -13.34 18.90
C LYS A 63 -1.06 -12.34 18.00
N ASN A 64 0.21 -12.07 18.32
CA ASN A 64 1.08 -11.30 17.44
C ASN A 64 1.73 -12.22 16.41
N ARG A 65 1.83 -11.72 15.17
CA ARG A 65 2.72 -12.27 14.15
C ARG A 65 4.16 -11.80 14.41
N ASN A 66 5.08 -12.25 13.59
CA ASN A 66 6.46 -11.75 13.60
C ASN A 66 6.47 -10.23 13.45
N PHE A 67 7.36 -9.57 14.21
CA PHE A 67 7.45 -8.11 14.20
C PHE A 67 8.89 -7.63 14.37
N LEU A 68 9.12 -6.37 14.02
CA LEU A 68 10.32 -5.62 14.29
C LEU A 68 9.98 -4.44 15.20
N ALA A 69 10.61 -4.38 16.37
CA ALA A 69 10.64 -3.17 17.19
C ALA A 69 11.93 -2.41 16.90
N TYR A 70 11.85 -1.08 16.85
CA TYR A 70 12.99 -0.22 16.55
C TYR A 70 12.91 1.08 17.35
N GLY A 71 14.08 1.62 17.72
CA GLY A 71 14.22 2.92 18.35
C GLY A 71 14.06 4.07 17.36
N LEU A 72 14.51 5.27 17.73
CA LEU A 72 14.52 6.43 16.84
C LEU A 72 15.47 6.18 15.66
N THR A 73 14.93 6.05 14.45
CA THR A 73 15.70 5.83 13.22
C THR A 73 15.01 6.45 12.02
N ASP A 74 15.79 7.05 11.13
CA ASP A 74 15.31 7.65 9.88
C ASP A 74 15.04 6.59 8.79
N ASN A 75 15.58 5.37 8.95
CA ASN A 75 15.49 4.31 7.96
C ASN A 75 15.19 2.97 8.61
N LEU A 76 14.00 2.42 8.34
CA LEU A 76 13.69 1.03 8.64
C LEU A 76 14.52 0.10 7.75
N PRO A 77 15.28 -0.85 8.32
CA PRO A 77 16.04 -1.79 7.51
C PRO A 77 15.09 -2.83 6.90
N CYS A 78 14.74 -2.64 5.63
CA CYS A 78 13.89 -3.55 4.85
C CYS A 78 14.35 -5.01 4.96
N GLN A 79 15.65 -5.23 5.02
CA GLN A 79 16.26 -6.56 5.17
C GLN A 79 15.78 -7.29 6.44
N PHE A 80 15.63 -6.59 7.56
CA PHE A 80 15.13 -7.20 8.80
C PHE A 80 13.65 -7.58 8.70
N LEU A 81 12.82 -6.74 8.06
CA LEU A 81 11.41 -7.04 7.84
C LEU A 81 11.23 -8.27 6.95
N LEU A 82 12.08 -8.44 5.93
CA LEU A 82 12.07 -9.59 5.04
C LEU A 82 12.46 -10.88 5.76
N ASN A 83 13.42 -10.81 6.69
CA ASN A 83 13.83 -11.97 7.50
C ASN A 83 12.76 -12.40 8.52
N LEU A 84 11.85 -11.50 8.91
CA LEU A 84 10.74 -11.82 9.82
C LEU A 84 9.63 -12.64 9.17
N SER A 85 9.52 -12.61 7.86
CA SER A 85 8.56 -13.45 7.15
C SER A 85 9.14 -14.86 7.04
N ASN A 86 8.43 -15.87 7.51
CA ASN A 86 8.78 -17.29 7.38
C ASN A 86 8.75 -17.80 5.92
N THR A 87 8.79 -16.92 4.94
CA THR A 87 8.91 -17.27 3.55
C THR A 87 10.35 -17.64 3.24
N ASN A 88 10.56 -18.74 2.55
CA ASN A 88 11.85 -19.22 2.06
C ASN A 88 12.70 -18.06 1.52
N ASN A 89 13.61 -17.49 2.32
CA ASN A 89 14.47 -16.36 1.94
C ASN A 89 15.11 -16.53 0.56
N LYS A 90 15.43 -17.79 0.20
CA LYS A 90 16.00 -18.13 -1.10
C LYS A 90 15.01 -17.93 -2.25
N LYS A 91 13.76 -18.33 -2.10
CA LYS A 91 12.71 -18.13 -3.13
C LYS A 91 12.40 -16.64 -3.31
N TYR A 92 12.25 -15.92 -2.21
CA TYR A 92 12.02 -14.48 -2.24
C TYR A 92 13.13 -13.73 -2.99
N GLU A 93 14.40 -14.00 -2.66
CA GLU A 93 15.55 -13.35 -3.26
C GLU A 93 15.65 -13.64 -4.78
N ILE A 94 15.33 -14.86 -5.19
CA ILE A 94 15.22 -15.23 -6.60
C ILE A 94 14.12 -14.44 -7.28
N ASP A 95 12.93 -14.38 -6.68
CA ASP A 95 11.77 -13.71 -7.24
C ASP A 95 12.00 -12.21 -7.38
N LEU A 96 12.60 -11.57 -6.38
CA LEU A 96 12.97 -10.16 -6.40
C LEU A 96 14.02 -9.86 -7.47
N THR A 97 15.08 -10.68 -7.54
CA THR A 97 16.12 -10.55 -8.57
C THR A 97 15.55 -10.68 -9.98
N LEU A 98 14.63 -11.62 -10.21
CA LEU A 98 13.93 -11.76 -11.49
C LEU A 98 13.02 -10.55 -11.78
N GLY A 99 12.35 -10.00 -10.77
CA GLY A 99 11.58 -8.77 -10.88
C GLY A 99 12.42 -7.57 -11.30
N VAL A 100 13.57 -7.36 -10.66
CA VAL A 100 14.53 -6.31 -11.02
C VAL A 100 15.01 -6.48 -12.46
N LYS A 101 15.40 -7.71 -12.86
CA LYS A 101 15.81 -8.01 -14.24
C LYS A 101 14.69 -7.72 -15.25
N ALA A 102 13.44 -8.07 -14.94
CA ALA A 102 12.30 -7.83 -15.81
C ALA A 102 12.02 -6.32 -16.00
N LEU A 103 12.01 -5.53 -14.92
CA LEU A 103 11.85 -4.07 -15.01
C LEU A 103 12.96 -3.44 -15.85
N ASN A 104 14.22 -3.85 -15.69
CA ASN A 104 15.33 -3.36 -16.50
C ASN A 104 15.19 -3.74 -17.99
N LYS A 105 14.56 -4.87 -18.30
CA LYS A 105 14.19 -5.25 -19.67
C LYS A 105 12.95 -4.52 -20.20
N LYS A 106 12.39 -3.57 -19.42
CA LYS A 106 11.18 -2.80 -19.78
C LYS A 106 9.92 -3.67 -19.83
N GLU A 107 9.91 -4.80 -19.14
CA GLU A 107 8.76 -5.70 -18.95
C GLU A 107 8.02 -5.33 -17.66
N LEU A 108 6.78 -5.83 -17.51
CA LEU A 108 5.95 -5.57 -16.34
C LEU A 108 6.26 -6.55 -15.21
N VAL A 109 6.14 -6.06 -13.98
CA VAL A 109 6.27 -6.87 -12.75
C VAL A 109 5.09 -6.57 -11.84
N ALA A 110 4.42 -7.61 -11.32
CA ALA A 110 3.45 -7.44 -10.25
C ALA A 110 4.14 -7.68 -8.89
N PHE A 111 3.86 -6.81 -7.93
CA PHE A 111 4.46 -6.86 -6.61
C PHE A 111 3.48 -6.37 -5.53
N PRO A 112 3.56 -6.91 -4.31
CA PRO A 112 2.72 -6.47 -3.20
C PRO A 112 3.15 -5.09 -2.69
N THR A 113 2.15 -4.32 -2.27
CA THR A 113 2.32 -3.19 -1.38
C THR A 113 1.50 -3.44 -0.11
N GLU A 114 1.61 -2.59 0.91
CA GLU A 114 0.76 -2.71 2.09
C GLU A 114 -0.72 -2.50 1.76
N THR A 115 -1.03 -1.82 0.66
CA THR A 115 -2.41 -1.54 0.21
C THR A 115 -2.97 -2.66 -0.68
N VAL A 116 -2.45 -2.79 -1.89
CA VAL A 116 -2.87 -3.77 -2.90
C VAL A 116 -1.67 -4.17 -3.75
N TYR A 117 -1.77 -5.27 -4.50
CA TYR A 117 -0.75 -5.59 -5.51
C TYR A 117 -0.76 -4.55 -6.62
N GLY A 118 0.44 -4.07 -6.97
CA GLY A 118 0.67 -3.17 -8.10
C GLY A 118 1.23 -3.90 -9.31
N ILE A 119 0.86 -3.47 -10.55
CA ILE A 119 1.54 -3.88 -11.78
C ILE A 119 2.44 -2.75 -12.23
N GLY A 120 3.75 -2.97 -12.15
CA GLY A 120 4.78 -1.96 -12.29
C GLY A 120 5.51 -1.97 -13.61
N ALA A 121 5.85 -0.78 -14.09
CA ALA A 121 6.78 -0.53 -15.18
C ALA A 121 7.84 0.48 -14.76
N ILE A 122 9.07 0.31 -15.27
CA ILE A 122 10.18 1.23 -15.01
C ILE A 122 9.87 2.64 -15.56
N GLY A 123 10.06 3.66 -14.73
CA GLY A 123 9.59 5.03 -14.98
C GLY A 123 10.37 5.83 -16.01
N ASN A 124 11.54 5.35 -16.46
CA ASN A 124 12.36 6.00 -17.48
C ASN A 124 12.06 5.50 -18.92
N SER A 125 11.02 4.69 -19.13
CA SER A 125 10.67 4.11 -20.43
C SER A 125 9.22 4.35 -20.82
N LYS A 126 8.97 5.22 -21.78
CA LYS A 126 7.64 5.46 -22.36
C LYS A 126 7.01 4.17 -22.89
N LYS A 127 7.80 3.25 -23.48
CA LYS A 127 7.33 1.95 -23.97
C LYS A 127 6.82 1.08 -22.82
N ALA A 128 7.59 0.95 -21.73
CA ALA A 128 7.20 0.17 -20.56
C ALA A 128 5.94 0.74 -19.90
N ILE A 129 5.82 2.06 -19.81
CA ILE A 129 4.63 2.72 -19.26
C ILE A 129 3.40 2.44 -20.12
N LYS A 130 3.50 2.53 -21.45
CA LYS A 130 2.39 2.18 -22.36
C LYS A 130 1.93 0.73 -22.18
N SER A 131 2.85 -0.19 -21.89
CA SER A 131 2.52 -1.60 -21.65
C SER A 131 1.57 -1.79 -20.46
N ILE A 132 1.60 -0.93 -19.42
CA ILE A 132 0.62 -0.97 -18.32
C ILE A 132 -0.80 -0.72 -18.85
N TYR A 133 -0.97 0.28 -19.69
CA TYR A 133 -2.28 0.63 -20.24
C TYR A 133 -2.84 -0.49 -21.12
N SER A 134 -2.02 -1.07 -21.98
CA SER A 134 -2.40 -2.21 -22.84
C SER A 134 -2.75 -3.43 -21.99
N ALA A 135 -1.92 -3.78 -20.99
CA ALA A 135 -2.15 -4.95 -20.13
C ALA A 135 -3.46 -4.86 -19.33
N LYS A 136 -3.81 -3.66 -18.88
CA LYS A 136 -5.00 -3.41 -18.05
C LYS A 136 -6.27 -3.06 -18.84
N ASN A 137 -6.19 -2.84 -20.16
CA ASN A 137 -7.23 -2.16 -20.94
C ASN A 137 -7.59 -0.79 -20.30
N ARG A 138 -6.57 -0.05 -19.86
CA ARG A 138 -6.73 1.20 -19.13
C ARG A 138 -6.76 2.39 -20.10
N PRO A 139 -7.69 3.34 -19.94
CA PRO A 139 -7.68 4.58 -20.73
C PRO A 139 -6.41 5.38 -20.50
N LEU A 140 -5.77 5.87 -21.59
CA LEU A 140 -4.48 6.59 -21.54
C LEU A 140 -4.53 7.89 -20.71
N HIS A 141 -5.69 8.51 -20.60
CA HIS A 141 -5.86 9.73 -19.81
C HIS A 141 -5.90 9.48 -18.29
N ASN A 142 -6.06 8.21 -17.85
CA ASN A 142 -6.11 7.86 -16.44
C ASN A 142 -4.68 7.79 -15.87
N PRO A 143 -4.27 8.72 -14.98
CA PRO A 143 -2.89 8.83 -14.53
C PRO A 143 -2.43 7.62 -13.71
N LEU A 144 -1.12 7.43 -13.64
CA LEU A 144 -0.46 6.40 -12.85
C LEU A 144 0.21 7.02 -11.62
N ILE A 145 0.47 6.21 -10.60
CA ILE A 145 1.18 6.61 -9.39
C ILE A 145 2.64 6.16 -9.52
N ALA A 146 3.58 7.09 -9.35
CA ALA A 146 5.00 6.81 -9.28
C ALA A 146 5.36 6.35 -7.85
N HIS A 147 6.06 5.23 -7.75
CA HIS A 147 6.55 4.71 -6.48
C HIS A 147 8.06 4.91 -6.40
N THR A 148 8.53 5.45 -5.27
CA THR A 148 9.96 5.64 -4.96
C THR A 148 10.30 4.96 -3.65
N TYR A 149 11.59 4.63 -3.43
CA TYR A 149 12.02 3.93 -2.23
C TYR A 149 12.16 4.82 -0.99
N ASN A 150 12.26 6.15 -1.17
CA ASN A 150 12.24 7.12 -0.07
C ASN A 150 11.80 8.51 -0.53
N LYS A 151 11.59 9.41 0.45
CA LYS A 151 11.17 10.80 0.23
C LYS A 151 12.20 11.61 -0.56
N LYS A 152 13.50 11.48 -0.23
CA LYS A 152 14.59 12.19 -0.91
C LYS A 152 14.64 11.88 -2.40
N GLU A 153 14.34 10.63 -2.77
CA GLU A 153 14.21 10.25 -4.18
C GLU A 153 12.98 10.90 -4.82
N ALA A 154 11.83 10.92 -4.14
CA ALA A 154 10.62 11.58 -4.64
C ALA A 154 10.83 13.07 -4.92
N GLU A 155 11.57 13.76 -4.07
CA GLU A 155 11.90 15.20 -4.20
C GLU A 155 12.67 15.55 -5.48
N LYS A 156 13.31 14.59 -6.13
CA LYS A 156 13.97 14.81 -7.42
C LYS A 156 12.98 15.08 -8.57
N TYR A 157 11.74 14.61 -8.46
CA TYR A 157 10.75 14.58 -9.56
C TYR A 157 9.63 15.59 -9.39
N VAL A 158 9.32 16.02 -8.17
CA VAL A 158 8.21 16.92 -7.85
C VAL A 158 8.64 18.04 -6.92
N GLN A 159 7.88 19.15 -6.93
CA GLN A 159 8.08 20.29 -6.05
C GLN A 159 7.26 20.10 -4.77
N PHE A 160 7.93 19.88 -3.64
CA PHE A 160 7.27 19.72 -2.35
C PHE A 160 6.77 21.05 -1.81
N THR A 161 5.54 21.06 -1.32
CA THR A 161 4.95 22.15 -0.52
C THR A 161 5.10 21.85 0.97
N ASP A 162 4.90 22.83 1.84
CA ASP A 162 4.95 22.65 3.31
C ASP A 162 3.93 21.60 3.77
N ILE A 163 2.74 21.60 3.15
CA ILE A 163 1.69 20.60 3.42
C ILE A 163 2.19 19.20 3.05
N ALA A 164 2.79 19.06 1.87
CA ALA A 164 3.36 17.78 1.43
C ALA A 164 4.47 17.30 2.38
N HIS A 165 5.34 18.20 2.84
CA HIS A 165 6.37 17.87 3.83
C HIS A 165 5.77 17.35 5.14
N LYS A 166 4.76 18.03 5.70
CA LYS A 166 4.07 17.61 6.93
C LYS A 166 3.43 16.24 6.77
N LEU A 167 2.67 16.03 5.70
CA LEU A 167 1.97 14.77 5.45
C LEU A 167 2.93 13.61 5.21
N THR A 168 3.98 13.81 4.41
CA THR A 168 4.93 12.74 4.11
C THR A 168 5.83 12.41 5.29
N ASN A 169 6.22 13.37 6.13
CA ASN A 169 6.94 13.09 7.37
C ASN A 169 6.14 12.20 8.34
N LYS A 170 4.80 12.28 8.30
CA LYS A 170 3.93 11.48 9.17
C LYS A 170 3.53 10.15 8.57
N PHE A 171 3.28 10.10 7.24
CA PHE A 171 2.61 8.97 6.60
C PHE A 171 3.46 8.22 5.56
N TRP A 172 4.70 8.62 5.31
CA TRP A 172 5.65 7.90 4.48
C TRP A 172 6.80 7.31 5.32
N PRO A 173 7.21 6.08 5.00
CA PRO A 173 6.61 5.12 4.08
C PRO A 173 5.19 4.70 4.49
N GLY A 174 4.25 4.59 3.50
CA GLY A 174 2.89 4.19 3.84
C GLY A 174 1.81 4.44 2.77
N PRO A 175 0.53 4.27 3.15
CA PRO A 175 -0.60 4.22 2.24
C PRO A 175 -1.12 5.63 1.84
N LEU A 176 -0.21 6.59 1.70
CA LEU A 176 -0.51 7.95 1.24
C LEU A 176 0.14 8.20 -0.12
N THR A 177 -0.66 8.64 -1.08
CA THR A 177 -0.22 9.19 -2.37
C THR A 177 -0.46 10.69 -2.36
N ILE A 178 0.53 11.48 -2.74
CA ILE A 178 0.39 12.93 -2.92
C ILE A 178 0.53 13.30 -4.38
N ILE A 179 -0.20 14.34 -4.80
CA ILE A 179 -0.06 14.94 -6.12
C ILE A 179 0.61 16.29 -5.96
N LEU A 180 1.69 16.49 -6.71
CA LEU A 180 2.50 17.69 -6.68
C LEU A 180 2.85 18.17 -8.09
N GLN A 181 3.29 19.42 -8.16
CA GLN A 181 3.81 19.99 -9.41
C GLN A 181 5.06 19.24 -9.86
N THR A 182 5.11 18.84 -11.12
CA THR A 182 6.25 18.13 -11.71
C THR A 182 7.44 19.07 -11.89
N LYS A 183 8.65 18.64 -11.53
CA LYS A 183 9.88 19.35 -11.87
C LYS A 183 10.19 19.22 -13.35
N LYS A 184 10.76 20.27 -13.94
CA LYS A 184 11.13 20.31 -15.37
C LYS A 184 12.45 19.55 -15.61
N ASN A 185 12.37 18.23 -15.73
CA ASN A 185 13.48 17.38 -16.19
C ASN A 185 12.96 16.19 -17.02
N ASN A 186 13.85 15.55 -17.78
CA ASN A 186 13.46 14.49 -18.73
C ASN A 186 12.73 13.31 -18.08
N ILE A 187 13.19 12.86 -16.90
CA ILE A 187 12.55 11.73 -16.21
C ILE A 187 11.19 12.14 -15.66
N SER A 188 11.08 13.31 -15.04
CA SER A 188 9.82 13.82 -14.54
C SER A 188 8.77 13.97 -15.66
N ASN A 189 9.17 14.40 -16.84
CA ASN A 189 8.28 14.48 -18.01
C ASN A 189 7.80 13.09 -18.47
N ILE A 190 8.65 12.08 -18.40
CA ILE A 190 8.26 10.70 -18.74
C ILE A 190 7.30 10.15 -17.69
N LEU A 191 7.59 10.34 -16.41
CA LEU A 191 6.77 9.86 -15.28
C LEU A 191 5.38 10.50 -15.28
N SER A 192 5.30 11.81 -15.49
CA SER A 192 4.05 12.56 -15.55
C SER A 192 3.31 12.44 -16.88
N GLN A 193 3.92 11.78 -17.88
CA GLN A 193 3.41 11.73 -19.26
C GLN A 193 3.17 13.13 -19.85
N ASN A 194 4.13 14.01 -19.61
CA ASN A 194 4.12 15.44 -19.98
C ASN A 194 3.00 16.29 -19.32
N LYS A 195 2.38 15.77 -18.22
CA LYS A 195 1.46 16.57 -17.40
C LYS A 195 2.24 17.47 -16.45
N SER A 196 1.59 18.54 -16.00
CA SER A 196 2.17 19.47 -15.03
C SER A 196 2.23 18.94 -13.61
N SER A 197 1.56 17.81 -13.34
CA SER A 197 1.50 17.18 -12.02
C SER A 197 1.81 15.69 -12.06
N LEU A 198 2.32 15.17 -10.95
CA LEU A 198 2.65 13.76 -10.77
C LEU A 198 2.09 13.28 -9.43
N ALA A 199 1.39 12.14 -9.46
CA ALA A 199 1.03 11.38 -8.28
C ALA A 199 2.22 10.52 -7.87
N ILE A 200 2.67 10.65 -6.61
CA ILE A 200 3.88 9.98 -6.11
C ILE A 200 3.65 9.41 -4.72
N ARG A 201 4.33 8.29 -4.41
CA ARG A 201 4.20 7.57 -3.15
C ARG A 201 5.49 6.86 -2.76
N VAL A 202 5.72 6.73 -1.46
CA VAL A 202 6.70 5.81 -0.87
C VAL A 202 5.91 4.74 -0.13
N PRO A 203 5.82 3.50 -0.65
CA PRO A 203 5.09 2.41 0.00
C PRO A 203 5.86 1.92 1.24
N SER A 204 5.17 1.26 2.20
CA SER A 204 5.82 0.70 3.39
C SER A 204 6.09 -0.79 3.29
N HIS A 205 5.57 -1.49 2.27
CA HIS A 205 5.75 -2.93 2.14
C HIS A 205 7.21 -3.28 1.81
N PRO A 206 7.85 -4.22 2.58
CA PRO A 206 9.29 -4.50 2.43
C PRO A 206 9.68 -4.94 1.01
N VAL A 207 8.85 -5.75 0.35
CA VAL A 207 9.09 -6.18 -1.04
C VAL A 207 9.10 -5.00 -2.00
N ALA A 208 8.12 -4.10 -1.87
CA ALA A 208 8.05 -2.90 -2.71
C ALA A 208 9.26 -2.00 -2.48
N MET A 209 9.65 -1.80 -1.21
CA MET A 209 10.80 -0.97 -0.85
C MET A 209 12.11 -1.55 -1.39
N ASP A 210 12.37 -2.85 -1.20
CA ASP A 210 13.58 -3.52 -1.68
C ASP A 210 13.65 -3.52 -3.22
N LEU A 211 12.51 -3.78 -3.91
CA LEU A 211 12.44 -3.69 -5.36
C LEU A 211 12.80 -2.29 -5.87
N LEU A 212 12.22 -1.26 -5.27
CA LEU A 212 12.44 0.14 -5.63
C LEU A 212 13.86 0.60 -5.32
N GLU A 213 14.43 0.17 -4.20
CA GLU A 213 15.81 0.48 -3.80
C GLU A 213 16.82 -0.16 -4.73
N ARG A 214 16.62 -1.40 -5.18
CA ARG A 214 17.51 -2.07 -6.17
C ARG A 214 17.42 -1.45 -7.55
N ILE A 215 16.25 -0.98 -7.96
CA ILE A 215 16.04 -0.33 -9.26
C ILE A 215 16.56 1.11 -9.27
N LYS A 216 16.46 1.84 -8.16
CA LYS A 216 16.85 3.27 -8.03
C LYS A 216 16.22 4.21 -9.07
N ILE A 217 15.15 3.79 -9.69
CA ILE A 217 14.35 4.53 -10.66
C ILE A 217 12.89 4.38 -10.23
N PRO A 218 12.07 5.45 -10.25
CA PRO A 218 10.66 5.31 -9.90
C PRO A 218 9.95 4.26 -10.76
N VAL A 219 9.06 3.49 -10.14
CA VAL A 219 8.23 2.51 -10.83
C VAL A 219 6.80 3.05 -10.87
N LEU A 220 6.23 3.18 -12.06
CA LEU A 220 4.81 3.52 -12.22
C LEU A 220 3.98 2.26 -12.03
N ALA A 221 3.11 2.25 -11.03
CA ALA A 221 2.31 1.07 -10.71
C ALA A 221 0.88 1.43 -10.28
N PRO A 222 -0.14 1.17 -11.12
CA PRO A 222 -1.52 1.06 -10.70
C PRO A 222 -1.77 -0.31 -10.03
N SER A 223 -2.97 -0.55 -9.47
CA SER A 223 -3.39 -1.88 -8.98
C SER A 223 -3.26 -2.95 -10.06
N ALA A 224 -2.90 -4.18 -9.69
CA ALA A 224 -2.59 -5.27 -10.62
C ALA A 224 -3.84 -6.08 -11.04
N ASN A 225 -4.90 -5.38 -11.50
CA ASN A 225 -6.14 -5.94 -12.03
C ASN A 225 -6.47 -5.34 -13.41
N LYS A 226 -7.39 -5.95 -14.16
CA LYS A 226 -8.00 -5.33 -15.34
C LYS A 226 -8.76 -4.06 -14.93
N SER A 227 -8.78 -3.05 -15.80
CA SER A 227 -9.40 -1.76 -15.48
C SER A 227 -10.89 -1.91 -15.17
N GLY A 228 -11.34 -1.32 -14.07
CA GLY A 228 -12.73 -1.41 -13.59
C GLY A 228 -12.99 -2.53 -12.59
N GLY A 229 -12.14 -3.57 -12.52
CA GLY A 229 -12.25 -4.68 -11.58
C GLY A 229 -11.83 -4.34 -10.15
N VAL A 230 -11.95 -5.31 -9.26
CA VAL A 230 -11.53 -5.21 -7.84
C VAL A 230 -10.01 -5.29 -7.73
N SER A 231 -9.41 -4.45 -6.89
CA SER A 231 -7.96 -4.44 -6.70
C SER A 231 -7.47 -5.72 -6.01
N PRO A 232 -6.38 -6.33 -6.51
CA PRO A 232 -5.88 -7.61 -5.99
C PRO A 232 -5.13 -7.41 -4.68
N THR A 233 -5.42 -8.26 -3.69
CA THR A 233 -4.76 -8.28 -2.38
C THR A 233 -3.83 -9.48 -2.20
N THR A 234 -3.79 -10.40 -3.17
CA THR A 234 -2.89 -11.57 -3.21
C THR A 234 -2.34 -11.78 -4.62
N ALA A 235 -1.23 -12.51 -4.74
CA ALA A 235 -0.68 -12.92 -6.03
C ALA A 235 -1.67 -13.76 -6.84
N LYS A 236 -2.50 -14.58 -6.16
CA LYS A 236 -3.55 -15.38 -6.81
C LYS A 236 -4.57 -14.50 -7.53
N HIS A 237 -5.03 -13.40 -6.93
CA HIS A 237 -5.95 -12.47 -7.58
C HIS A 237 -5.35 -11.85 -8.84
N VAL A 238 -4.03 -11.57 -8.85
CA VAL A 238 -3.33 -11.09 -10.05
C VAL A 238 -3.33 -12.15 -11.15
N ILE A 239 -3.08 -13.42 -10.79
CA ILE A 239 -3.10 -14.56 -11.72
C ILE A 239 -4.50 -14.75 -12.31
N ASP A 240 -5.53 -14.69 -11.49
CA ASP A 240 -6.92 -14.85 -11.90
C ASP A 240 -7.34 -13.76 -12.92
N ASP A 241 -6.87 -12.52 -12.75
CA ASP A 241 -7.21 -11.39 -13.65
C ASP A 241 -6.44 -11.39 -14.99
N PHE A 242 -5.15 -11.72 -14.95
CA PHE A 242 -4.32 -11.67 -16.17
C PHE A 242 -4.27 -12.99 -16.95
N GLY A 243 -4.70 -14.08 -16.31
CA GLY A 243 -4.72 -15.41 -16.91
C GLY A 243 -3.31 -16.04 -17.02
N PRO A 244 -3.22 -17.27 -17.56
CA PRO A 244 -2.00 -18.08 -17.52
C PRO A 244 -0.87 -17.57 -18.42
N ASN A 245 -1.18 -16.82 -19.46
CA ASN A 245 -0.18 -16.44 -20.47
C ASN A 245 0.60 -15.16 -20.16
N PHE A 246 0.15 -14.33 -19.24
CA PHE A 246 0.79 -13.10 -18.77
C PHE A 246 1.39 -12.21 -19.88
N LYS A 247 0.86 -12.27 -21.09
CA LYS A 247 1.33 -11.49 -22.25
C LYS A 247 0.19 -11.13 -23.19
N GLY A 248 0.39 -10.08 -23.98
CA GLY A 248 -0.49 -9.64 -25.04
C GLY A 248 0.28 -8.75 -26.00
N GLU A 249 -0.39 -8.17 -26.97
CA GLU A 249 0.22 -7.29 -27.94
C GLU A 249 0.90 -6.09 -27.24
N GLY A 250 2.22 -6.00 -27.39
CA GLY A 250 3.04 -4.93 -26.84
C GLY A 250 3.27 -4.94 -25.32
N TRP A 251 2.86 -6.00 -24.60
CA TRP A 251 3.12 -6.13 -23.16
C TRP A 251 3.42 -7.57 -22.72
N LYS A 252 4.19 -7.68 -21.64
CA LYS A 252 4.49 -8.93 -20.96
C LYS A 252 4.62 -8.69 -19.47
N LEU A 253 3.84 -9.41 -18.66
CA LEU A 253 4.00 -9.51 -17.22
C LEU A 253 4.96 -10.66 -16.92
N SER A 254 6.23 -10.33 -16.68
CA SER A 254 7.32 -11.32 -16.63
C SER A 254 7.51 -11.93 -15.26
N LYS A 255 7.03 -11.26 -14.21
CA LYS A 255 7.12 -11.77 -12.84
C LYS A 255 5.97 -11.27 -11.98
N ILE A 256 5.45 -12.17 -11.17
CA ILE A 256 4.61 -11.86 -10.01
C ILE A 256 5.45 -12.24 -8.79
N ILE A 257 5.78 -11.25 -7.95
CA ILE A 257 6.48 -11.47 -6.70
C ILE A 257 5.42 -11.78 -5.66
N ASP A 258 5.32 -13.04 -5.26
CA ASP A 258 4.34 -13.47 -4.25
C ASP A 258 4.93 -13.34 -2.85
N TYR A 259 4.31 -12.51 -2.04
CA TYR A 259 4.68 -12.30 -0.64
C TYR A 259 3.44 -12.24 0.28
N GLY A 260 2.45 -13.08 -0.02
CA GLY A 260 1.22 -13.18 0.76
C GLY A 260 0.19 -12.08 0.46
N PHE A 261 -0.62 -11.73 1.44
CA PHE A 261 -1.71 -10.77 1.29
C PHE A 261 -1.31 -9.36 1.72
N CYS A 262 -1.96 -8.36 1.13
CA CYS A 262 -1.81 -6.97 1.52
C CYS A 262 -2.61 -6.69 2.81
N GLU A 263 -1.97 -6.09 3.82
CA GLU A 263 -2.60 -5.89 5.14
C GLU A 263 -3.75 -4.88 5.14
N VAL A 264 -3.66 -3.83 4.33
CA VAL A 264 -4.70 -2.79 4.25
C VAL A 264 -5.87 -3.21 3.38
N GLY A 265 -5.61 -3.86 2.26
CA GLY A 265 -6.63 -4.41 1.37
C GLY A 265 -7.45 -3.40 0.57
N ILE A 266 -7.22 -2.10 0.78
CA ILE A 266 -7.80 -1.00 -0.01
C ILE A 266 -6.68 -0.11 -0.55
N GLU A 267 -6.96 0.66 -1.60
CA GLU A 267 -5.98 1.53 -2.24
C GLU A 267 -5.56 2.71 -1.35
N SER A 268 -4.42 3.33 -1.67
CA SER A 268 -3.89 4.48 -0.92
C SER A 268 -4.83 5.68 -0.97
N THR A 269 -4.87 6.45 0.11
CA THR A 269 -5.48 7.80 0.09
C THR A 269 -4.68 8.68 -0.86
N VAL A 270 -5.38 9.43 -1.74
CA VAL A 270 -4.75 10.35 -2.70
C VAL A 270 -5.11 11.78 -2.35
N VAL A 271 -4.10 12.60 -2.12
CA VAL A 271 -4.25 14.01 -1.74
C VAL A 271 -3.53 14.90 -2.74
N ASP A 272 -4.24 15.85 -3.31
CA ASP A 272 -3.64 16.94 -4.10
C ASP A 272 -3.12 18.02 -3.15
N CYS A 273 -1.79 18.17 -3.12
CA CYS A 273 -1.09 19.11 -2.26
C CYS A 273 -0.49 20.30 -3.02
N ARG A 274 -0.96 20.61 -4.22
CA ARG A 274 -0.46 21.72 -5.06
C ARG A 274 -0.97 23.10 -4.64
N GLY A 275 -2.14 23.17 -4.03
CA GLY A 275 -2.77 24.40 -3.57
C GLY A 275 -2.54 24.68 -2.09
N GLU A 276 -3.05 25.83 -1.62
CA GLU A 276 -3.02 26.22 -0.21
C GLU A 276 -3.79 25.26 0.70
N ASN A 277 -4.93 24.72 0.21
CA ASN A 277 -5.69 23.71 0.90
C ASN A 277 -5.56 22.37 0.18
N PRO A 278 -5.22 21.29 0.89
CA PRO A 278 -5.14 19.98 0.28
C PRO A 278 -6.54 19.46 -0.07
N ILE A 279 -6.63 18.71 -1.19
CA ILE A 279 -7.88 18.14 -1.69
C ILE A 279 -7.76 16.63 -1.70
N ILE A 280 -8.66 15.92 -1.00
CA ILE A 280 -8.72 14.46 -1.08
C ILE A 280 -9.41 14.09 -2.40
N LEU A 281 -8.66 13.40 -3.26
CA LEU A 281 -9.15 12.92 -4.57
C LEU A 281 -9.61 11.46 -4.51
N ARG A 282 -9.11 10.70 -3.55
CA ARG A 282 -9.52 9.32 -3.28
C ARG A 282 -9.35 9.02 -1.80
N HIS A 283 -10.40 8.56 -1.17
CA HIS A 283 -10.34 8.05 0.19
C HIS A 283 -9.66 6.68 0.23
N GLY A 284 -8.93 6.41 1.29
CA GLY A 284 -8.24 5.16 1.57
C GLY A 284 -8.01 5.01 3.07
N TYR A 285 -6.94 4.31 3.45
CA TYR A 285 -6.62 4.03 4.85
C TYR A 285 -6.36 5.29 5.68
N ILE A 286 -5.69 6.29 5.12
CA ILE A 286 -5.45 7.57 5.80
C ILE A 286 -6.73 8.40 5.69
N THR A 287 -7.39 8.64 6.84
CA THR A 287 -8.67 9.34 6.89
C THR A 287 -8.50 10.86 6.83
N THR A 288 -9.59 11.56 6.56
CA THR A 288 -9.63 13.03 6.56
C THR A 288 -9.21 13.59 7.92
N GLU A 289 -9.67 12.97 9.02
CA GLU A 289 -9.33 13.38 10.38
C GLU A 289 -7.83 13.21 10.67
N MET A 290 -7.22 12.11 10.21
CA MET A 290 -5.78 11.89 10.34
C MET A 290 -4.99 12.98 9.62
N ILE A 291 -5.42 13.38 8.43
CA ILE A 291 -4.79 14.45 7.65
C ILE A 291 -4.93 15.79 8.38
N ILE A 292 -6.16 16.17 8.79
CA ILE A 292 -6.42 17.42 9.54
C ILE A 292 -5.57 17.49 10.80
N ASN A 293 -5.42 16.39 11.53
CA ASN A 293 -4.62 16.34 12.75
C ASN A 293 -3.14 16.66 12.53
N VAL A 294 -2.61 16.37 11.34
CA VAL A 294 -1.21 16.66 10.98
C VAL A 294 -1.02 18.08 10.48
N ILE A 295 -1.89 18.53 9.57
CA ILE A 295 -1.69 19.83 8.91
C ILE A 295 -2.34 21.01 9.66
N LYS A 296 -3.31 20.72 10.53
CA LYS A 296 -4.09 21.72 11.31
C LYS A 296 -4.80 22.77 10.46
N THR A 297 -5.14 22.41 9.20
CA THR A 297 -5.85 23.26 8.26
C THR A 297 -7.02 22.53 7.63
N LYS A 298 -7.91 23.26 6.94
CA LYS A 298 -9.07 22.70 6.26
C LYS A 298 -8.62 21.77 5.11
N VAL A 299 -9.24 20.61 5.02
CA VAL A 299 -9.10 19.66 3.91
C VAL A 299 -10.37 19.71 3.08
N LEU A 300 -10.21 19.73 1.78
CA LEU A 300 -11.32 19.75 0.83
C LEU A 300 -11.54 18.35 0.24
N ASP A 301 -12.80 17.98 0.04
CA ASP A 301 -13.19 16.82 -0.74
C ASP A 301 -13.55 17.22 -2.18
N VAL A 302 -13.24 16.36 -3.14
CA VAL A 302 -13.65 16.58 -4.53
C VAL A 302 -15.17 16.51 -4.62
N LYS A 303 -15.81 17.64 -4.82
CA LYS A 303 -17.18 17.69 -5.37
C LYS A 303 -17.09 17.29 -6.85
N SER A 304 -17.82 16.21 -7.20
CA SER A 304 -17.89 15.59 -8.52
C SER A 304 -18.06 16.63 -9.64
N ASN A 305 -17.02 17.07 -10.31
CA ASN A 305 -17.10 17.71 -11.65
C ASN A 305 -15.83 18.42 -12.16
N LYS A 306 -14.63 18.08 -11.70
CA LYS A 306 -13.42 18.70 -12.28
C LYS A 306 -12.36 17.66 -12.63
N GLU A 307 -11.56 17.98 -13.64
CA GLU A 307 -10.51 17.21 -14.31
C GLU A 307 -10.02 15.92 -13.63
N LEU A 308 -9.93 14.84 -14.41
CA LEU A 308 -9.44 13.52 -13.98
C LEU A 308 -7.94 13.58 -13.66
N ILE A 309 -7.60 14.12 -12.49
CA ILE A 309 -6.22 14.25 -12.00
C ILE A 309 -5.77 13.06 -11.15
N SER A 310 -6.67 12.13 -10.80
CA SER A 310 -6.35 10.96 -9.98
C SER A 310 -7.06 9.71 -10.47
N PRO A 311 -6.43 8.51 -10.31
CA PRO A 311 -7.14 7.23 -10.42
C PRO A 311 -8.27 7.18 -9.37
N GLY A 312 -9.44 6.66 -9.76
CA GLY A 312 -10.59 6.47 -8.86
C GLY A 312 -11.72 7.49 -9.01
N LEU A 313 -11.57 8.54 -9.83
CA LEU A 313 -12.63 9.52 -10.11
C LEU A 313 -13.62 9.08 -11.22
N PHE A 314 -13.51 7.86 -11.70
CA PHE A 314 -14.40 7.34 -12.77
C PHE A 314 -15.74 6.86 -12.22
N LYS A 315 -16.80 7.02 -13.00
CA LYS A 315 -18.16 6.55 -12.70
C LYS A 315 -18.25 5.04 -12.47
N SER A 316 -17.35 4.23 -13.07
CA SER A 316 -17.23 2.79 -12.90
C SER A 316 -15.81 2.46 -12.44
N HIS A 317 -15.62 2.34 -11.13
CA HIS A 317 -14.39 1.89 -10.49
C HIS A 317 -14.76 0.95 -9.34
N TYR A 318 -14.01 -0.14 -9.18
CA TYR A 318 -14.36 -1.24 -8.25
C TYR A 318 -15.73 -1.85 -8.52
N SER A 319 -16.14 -1.87 -9.79
CA SER A 319 -17.46 -2.31 -10.20
C SER A 319 -17.46 -3.82 -10.46
N PRO A 320 -18.03 -4.65 -9.58
CA PRO A 320 -18.23 -6.07 -9.88
C PRO A 320 -19.24 -6.25 -11.01
N ASN A 321 -19.20 -7.41 -11.66
CA ASN A 321 -20.20 -7.76 -12.68
C ASN A 321 -21.60 -7.96 -12.09
N ALA A 322 -21.71 -8.17 -10.78
CA ALA A 322 -22.97 -8.30 -10.05
C ALA A 322 -23.52 -6.94 -9.65
N ASN A 323 -24.84 -6.79 -9.68
CA ASN A 323 -25.50 -5.61 -9.14
C ASN A 323 -25.36 -5.56 -7.61
N VAL A 324 -24.93 -4.42 -7.09
CA VAL A 324 -24.77 -4.19 -5.64
C VAL A 324 -25.90 -3.29 -5.14
N TYR A 325 -26.61 -3.76 -4.13
CA TYR A 325 -27.70 -3.02 -3.49
C TYR A 325 -27.32 -2.74 -2.04
N LEU A 326 -27.24 -1.47 -1.66
CA LEU A 326 -26.88 -1.05 -0.32
C LEU A 326 -28.11 -1.00 0.60
N ASN A 327 -27.90 -1.21 1.91
CA ASN A 327 -28.89 -1.03 2.97
C ASN A 327 -30.20 -1.84 2.77
N GLN A 328 -30.11 -3.01 2.14
CA GLN A 328 -31.28 -3.84 1.93
C GLN A 328 -31.73 -4.51 3.22
N LYS A 329 -33.05 -4.44 3.49
CA LYS A 329 -33.71 -5.03 4.69
C LYS A 329 -34.52 -6.30 4.35
N SER A 330 -34.83 -6.50 3.08
CA SER A 330 -35.68 -7.59 2.61
C SER A 330 -34.90 -8.59 1.75
N ASN A 331 -35.36 -9.84 1.77
CA ASN A 331 -34.74 -10.94 1.08
C ASN A 331 -34.91 -10.81 -0.44
N MET A 332 -33.81 -10.74 -1.20
CA MET A 332 -33.79 -10.82 -2.65
C MET A 332 -33.45 -12.26 -3.09
N LYS A 333 -34.19 -12.80 -4.07
CA LYS A 333 -33.90 -14.11 -4.67
C LYS A 333 -32.56 -14.06 -5.41
N ASN A 334 -31.79 -15.14 -5.37
CA ASN A 334 -30.49 -15.30 -6.06
C ASN A 334 -29.45 -14.21 -5.73
N SER A 335 -29.40 -13.76 -4.48
CA SER A 335 -28.47 -12.75 -4.01
C SER A 335 -27.49 -13.32 -2.98
N GLY A 336 -26.24 -12.84 -3.02
CA GLY A 336 -25.29 -12.96 -1.90
C GLY A 336 -25.49 -11.79 -0.92
N TRP A 337 -25.27 -12.04 0.35
CA TRP A 337 -25.43 -11.04 1.42
C TRP A 337 -24.10 -10.79 2.09
N LEU A 338 -23.71 -9.51 2.14
CA LEU A 338 -22.60 -9.04 2.94
C LEU A 338 -23.17 -8.32 4.17
N ILE A 339 -22.82 -8.80 5.36
CA ILE A 339 -23.31 -8.26 6.63
C ILE A 339 -22.16 -7.69 7.42
N PHE A 340 -22.43 -6.65 8.14
CA PHE A 340 -21.53 -6.05 9.11
C PHE A 340 -22.27 -5.88 10.45
N GLY A 341 -21.79 -6.56 11.49
CA GLY A 341 -22.47 -6.65 12.78
C GLY A 341 -23.32 -7.91 12.93
N GLU A 342 -24.30 -7.88 13.83
CA GLU A 342 -25.17 -9.04 14.09
C GLU A 342 -25.93 -9.47 12.85
N THR A 343 -25.94 -10.78 12.60
CA THR A 343 -26.72 -11.34 11.49
C THR A 343 -28.21 -11.31 11.82
N PRO A 344 -29.05 -10.63 11.02
CA PRO A 344 -30.50 -10.63 11.21
C PRO A 344 -31.06 -12.06 11.20
N LYS A 345 -32.02 -12.34 12.10
CA LYS A 345 -32.65 -13.67 12.24
C LYS A 345 -33.21 -14.20 10.90
N SER A 346 -33.76 -13.31 10.06
CA SER A 346 -34.28 -13.63 8.72
C SER A 346 -33.22 -14.14 7.73
N LEU A 347 -31.93 -13.92 7.99
CA LEU A 347 -30.82 -14.28 7.11
C LEU A 347 -29.95 -15.42 7.64
N GLN A 348 -30.10 -15.84 8.89
CA GLN A 348 -29.24 -16.85 9.55
C GLN A 348 -29.17 -18.21 8.86
N LYS A 349 -30.16 -18.58 8.04
CA LYS A 349 -30.23 -19.86 7.32
C LYS A 349 -29.84 -19.79 5.85
N LYS A 350 -29.19 -18.70 5.38
CA LYS A 350 -28.85 -18.52 3.96
C LYS A 350 -27.48 -19.07 3.63
N GLN A 351 -27.39 -19.82 2.50
CA GLN A 351 -26.13 -20.41 2.03
C GLN A 351 -25.13 -19.36 1.49
N ASN A 352 -25.58 -18.21 1.00
CA ASN A 352 -24.74 -17.15 0.40
C ASN A 352 -24.64 -15.93 1.31
N LEU A 353 -24.33 -16.16 2.58
CA LEU A 353 -24.21 -15.11 3.57
C LEU A 353 -22.77 -15.03 4.05
N PHE A 354 -22.19 -13.83 3.95
CA PHE A 354 -20.86 -13.51 4.45
C PHE A 354 -20.97 -12.40 5.49
N ASN A 355 -20.59 -12.70 6.72
CA ASN A 355 -20.50 -11.67 7.75
C ASN A 355 -19.07 -11.16 7.85
N LEU A 356 -18.86 -9.91 7.47
CA LEU A 356 -17.55 -9.26 7.46
C LEU A 356 -17.02 -9.02 8.87
N SER A 357 -17.90 -8.78 9.84
CA SER A 357 -17.54 -8.61 11.25
C SER A 357 -18.78 -8.73 12.14
N PRO A 358 -19.00 -9.87 12.82
CA PRO A 358 -20.12 -10.05 13.73
C PRO A 358 -20.19 -9.01 14.85
N ASN A 359 -19.03 -8.59 15.34
CA ASN A 359 -18.89 -7.65 16.46
C ASN A 359 -18.77 -6.20 16.03
N LYS A 360 -19.05 -5.85 14.76
CA LYS A 360 -18.88 -4.50 14.18
C LYS A 360 -17.46 -3.95 14.28
N ASN A 361 -16.47 -4.82 14.28
CA ASN A 361 -15.06 -4.44 14.33
C ASN A 361 -14.52 -4.40 12.91
N LEU A 362 -14.08 -3.24 12.43
CA LEU A 362 -13.50 -3.05 11.09
C LEU A 362 -12.01 -3.39 11.01
N ILE A 363 -11.44 -3.87 12.11
CA ILE A 363 -9.99 -4.14 12.24
C ILE A 363 -9.77 -5.57 12.68
#